data_c4ff33de511930ac9421b40260525d69
#
_entry.id   c4ff33de511930ac9421b40260525d69
#
_cell.length_a   1.000
_cell.length_b   1.000
_cell.length_c   1.000
_cell.angle_alpha   90.00
_cell.angle_beta   90.00
_cell.angle_gamma   90.00
#
_symmetry.space_group_name_H-M   'P 1'
#
loop_
_entity.id
_entity.type
_entity.pdbx_description
1 polymer ?
#
loop_
_entity_poly.entity_id
_entity_poly.type
_entity_poly.pdbx_seq_one_letter_code
_entity_poly.pdbx_strand_id
1 'polypeptide(L)'
;FLDIYVCKVGNYKGLKAKNELYINNGDNTFKEQATAYGLDFSGFSTQASFFDYDQDGDMDMYLLNHSVHTTYSYGNTKLRTKPNALAGDVLYENTSENGQIKFIDVTTKAGIYNSALGYGLAIATSDVNNDGLLDIYIGNDFHENDYLYINNGDKTFTESSDSYFNHTSRFTMGVDVADINNDEKPDLVTLDMMPYKAAIFLKSGGEDSDKINEIKKTFGFQQQYARNNLQLNKG
;
A
#
# COMPACT_ATOMS: atom_id res chain seq x y z
N PHE A 1 -0.80 18.32 18.36
CA PHE A 1 -1.23 17.09 19.04
C PHE A 1 -1.28 15.95 18.02
N LEU A 2 -1.20 14.68 18.48
CA LEU A 2 -1.32 13.51 17.62
C LEU A 2 -2.78 13.06 17.58
N ASP A 3 -3.28 12.83 16.38
CA ASP A 3 -4.59 12.24 16.09
C ASP A 3 -4.47 10.74 15.86
N ILE A 4 -5.58 10.01 15.83
CA ILE A 4 -5.61 8.55 15.68
C ILE A 4 -6.57 8.19 14.56
N TYR A 5 -6.07 7.50 13.51
CA TYR A 5 -6.90 6.91 12.47
C TYR A 5 -6.99 5.39 12.67
N VAL A 6 -8.19 4.84 12.66
CA VAL A 6 -8.47 3.43 12.92
C VAL A 6 -9.03 2.78 11.66
N CYS A 7 -8.22 1.94 11.03
CA CYS A 7 -8.65 1.10 9.92
C CYS A 7 -9.53 -0.05 10.39
N LYS A 8 -10.63 -0.29 9.71
CA LYS A 8 -11.61 -1.34 10.05
C LYS A 8 -12.02 -2.14 8.83
N VAL A 9 -12.33 -3.40 9.04
CA VAL A 9 -13.04 -4.20 8.05
C VAL A 9 -14.54 -3.93 8.18
N GLY A 10 -15.12 -3.41 7.11
CA GLY A 10 -16.54 -3.10 7.04
C GLY A 10 -17.20 -3.68 5.79
N ASN A 11 -18.52 -3.58 5.73
CA ASN A 11 -19.34 -3.96 4.56
C ASN A 11 -19.15 -5.42 4.09
N TYR A 12 -18.87 -6.33 5.03
CA TYR A 12 -18.61 -7.74 4.75
C TYR A 12 -19.38 -8.63 5.70
N LYS A 13 -20.13 -9.62 5.18
CA LYS A 13 -20.92 -10.62 5.96
C LYS A 13 -21.74 -10.01 7.11
N GLY A 14 -22.38 -8.84 6.86
CA GLY A 14 -23.21 -8.15 7.85
C GLY A 14 -22.47 -7.19 8.78
N LEU A 15 -21.15 -7.10 8.72
CA LEU A 15 -20.37 -6.05 9.37
C LEU A 15 -20.68 -4.70 8.69
N LYS A 16 -20.97 -3.68 9.50
CA LYS A 16 -21.24 -2.31 9.04
C LYS A 16 -20.26 -1.31 9.67
N ALA A 17 -19.01 -1.73 9.81
CA ALA A 17 -17.98 -0.86 10.34
C ALA A 17 -17.52 0.16 9.29
N LYS A 18 -17.09 1.32 9.75
CA LYS A 18 -16.39 2.36 8.99
C LYS A 18 -15.08 2.66 9.68
N ASN A 19 -14.10 3.15 8.93
CA ASN A 19 -12.89 3.71 9.52
C ASN A 19 -13.24 4.91 10.40
N GLU A 20 -12.45 5.15 11.42
CA GLU A 20 -12.66 6.23 12.40
C GLU A 20 -11.43 7.12 12.50
N LEU A 21 -11.67 8.43 12.65
CA LEU A 21 -10.64 9.42 12.86
C LEU A 21 -10.91 10.15 14.17
N TYR A 22 -10.02 10.01 15.11
CA TYR A 22 -10.10 10.62 16.43
C TYR A 22 -9.16 11.83 16.52
N ILE A 23 -9.72 13.03 16.49
CA ILE A 23 -8.99 14.29 16.63
C ILE A 23 -8.76 14.59 18.11
N ASN A 24 -7.51 14.87 18.46
CA ASN A 24 -7.08 15.18 19.81
C ASN A 24 -7.48 16.62 20.20
N ASN A 25 -8.28 16.75 21.22
CA ASN A 25 -8.74 18.08 21.70
C ASN A 25 -7.68 18.85 22.50
N GLY A 26 -6.52 18.24 22.80
CA GLY A 26 -5.45 18.86 23.58
C GLY A 26 -5.63 18.79 25.11
N ASP A 27 -6.66 18.12 25.57
CA ASP A 27 -7.02 17.96 26.99
C ASP A 27 -7.07 16.47 27.41
N ASN A 28 -6.40 15.60 26.68
CA ASN A 28 -6.44 14.14 26.80
C ASN A 28 -7.78 13.50 26.41
N THR A 29 -8.63 14.20 25.69
CA THR A 29 -9.85 13.67 25.08
C THR A 29 -9.75 13.71 23.56
N PHE A 30 -10.58 12.91 22.89
CA PHE A 30 -10.65 12.83 21.44
C PHE A 30 -12.07 13.00 20.96
N LYS A 31 -12.21 13.53 19.73
CA LYS A 31 -13.49 13.62 19.04
C LYS A 31 -13.43 12.87 17.72
N GLU A 32 -14.38 11.95 17.50
CA GLU A 32 -14.52 11.23 16.23
C GLU A 32 -15.03 12.19 15.14
N GLN A 33 -14.33 12.23 13.97
CA GLN A 33 -14.57 13.18 12.89
C GLN A 33 -14.46 12.55 11.49
N ALA A 34 -14.29 11.23 11.32
CA ALA A 34 -14.04 10.61 10.03
C ALA A 34 -15.11 10.97 8.99
N THR A 35 -16.39 10.89 9.36
CA THR A 35 -17.50 11.25 8.44
C THR A 35 -17.47 12.74 8.06
N ALA A 36 -17.11 13.62 9.00
CA ALA A 36 -17.06 15.06 8.72
C ALA A 36 -15.94 15.41 7.76
N TYR A 37 -14.82 14.66 7.79
CA TYR A 37 -13.64 14.88 6.97
C TYR A 37 -13.67 14.09 5.64
N GLY A 38 -14.63 13.16 5.46
CA GLY A 38 -14.74 12.32 4.27
C GLY A 38 -13.84 11.08 4.32
N LEU A 39 -13.37 10.69 5.51
CA LEU A 39 -12.44 9.58 5.73
C LEU A 39 -13.09 8.33 6.36
N ASP A 40 -14.42 8.24 6.35
CA ASP A 40 -15.20 7.15 6.95
C ASP A 40 -15.40 5.94 6.01
N PHE A 41 -14.34 5.54 5.32
CA PHE A 41 -14.38 4.43 4.38
C PHE A 41 -14.91 3.15 5.02
N SER A 42 -15.65 2.35 4.25
CA SER A 42 -16.22 1.07 4.68
C SER A 42 -15.88 -0.03 3.68
N GLY A 43 -14.76 -0.68 3.89
CA GLY A 43 -14.21 -1.75 3.05
C GLY A 43 -13.22 -2.60 3.85
N PHE A 44 -12.12 -2.99 3.24
CA PHE A 44 -11.15 -3.92 3.83
C PHE A 44 -9.85 -3.22 4.19
N SER A 45 -9.94 -2.15 4.99
CA SER A 45 -8.79 -1.33 5.34
C SER A 45 -7.83 -2.03 6.29
N THR A 46 -6.52 -1.95 5.99
CA THR A 46 -5.43 -2.52 6.78
C THR A 46 -4.55 -1.46 7.41
N GLN A 47 -4.17 -0.44 6.66
CA GLN A 47 -3.26 0.61 7.12
C GLN A 47 -3.58 1.94 6.43
N ALA A 48 -3.16 3.06 7.02
CA ALA A 48 -3.17 4.37 6.38
C ALA A 48 -1.83 5.06 6.61
N SER A 49 -1.39 5.84 5.61
CA SER A 49 -0.24 6.73 5.70
C SER A 49 -0.67 8.15 5.40
N PHE A 50 -0.25 9.10 6.25
CA PHE A 50 -0.48 10.53 6.04
C PHE A 50 0.83 11.18 5.62
N PHE A 51 0.82 11.90 4.49
CA PHE A 51 1.98 12.57 3.93
C PHE A 51 1.53 13.63 2.93
N ASP A 52 2.33 14.65 2.71
CA ASP A 52 2.10 15.71 1.74
C ASP A 52 2.63 15.23 0.37
N TYR A 53 1.74 14.70 -0.50
CA TYR A 53 2.19 14.10 -1.76
C TYR A 53 2.33 15.12 -2.90
N ASP A 54 1.68 16.27 -2.78
CA ASP A 54 1.65 17.31 -3.82
C ASP A 54 2.35 18.61 -3.42
N GLN A 55 2.99 18.60 -2.24
CA GLN A 55 3.80 19.69 -1.67
C GLN A 55 3.03 21.00 -1.48
N ASP A 56 1.75 20.92 -1.18
CA ASP A 56 0.94 22.12 -0.89
C ASP A 56 0.96 22.52 0.59
N GLY A 57 1.58 21.72 1.44
CA GLY A 57 1.85 21.99 2.86
C GLY A 57 0.81 21.43 3.80
N ASP A 58 -0.15 20.66 3.31
CA ASP A 58 -1.08 19.92 4.15
C ASP A 58 -0.91 18.38 4.01
N MET A 59 -1.53 17.61 4.89
CA MET A 59 -1.37 16.16 4.89
C MET A 59 -2.49 15.49 4.12
N ASP A 60 -2.14 14.73 3.12
CA ASP A 60 -2.98 13.82 2.37
C ASP A 60 -3.00 12.43 3.02
N MET A 61 -3.80 11.50 2.49
CA MET A 61 -3.88 10.16 3.05
C MET A 61 -3.92 9.08 1.97
N TYR A 62 -2.99 8.13 2.04
CA TYR A 62 -3.13 6.85 1.34
C TYR A 62 -3.79 5.83 2.26
N LEU A 63 -4.91 5.26 1.84
CA LEU A 63 -5.62 4.18 2.53
C LEU A 63 -5.34 2.86 1.85
N LEU A 64 -4.60 2.00 2.53
CA LEU A 64 -4.27 0.65 2.10
C LEU A 64 -5.41 -0.30 2.43
N ASN A 65 -5.84 -1.06 1.44
CA ASN A 65 -6.87 -2.06 1.57
C ASN A 65 -6.34 -3.43 1.11
N HIS A 66 -7.04 -4.50 1.48
CA HIS A 66 -6.69 -5.83 0.98
C HIS A 66 -7.90 -6.56 0.39
N SER A 67 -7.64 -7.38 -0.59
CA SER A 67 -8.68 -8.19 -1.22
C SER A 67 -9.10 -9.36 -0.32
N VAL A 68 -10.35 -9.74 -0.43
CA VAL A 68 -10.78 -11.08 -0.01
C VAL A 68 -10.64 -11.98 -1.23
N HIS A 69 -9.60 -12.81 -1.26
CA HIS A 69 -9.32 -13.67 -2.40
C HIS A 69 -10.47 -14.62 -2.70
N THR A 70 -10.98 -14.51 -3.89
CA THR A 70 -11.93 -15.45 -4.50
C THR A 70 -11.31 -16.01 -5.77
N THR A 71 -11.88 -17.07 -6.33
CA THR A 71 -11.43 -17.59 -7.63
C THR A 71 -11.42 -16.55 -8.76
N TYR A 72 -12.16 -15.47 -8.62
CA TYR A 72 -12.20 -14.34 -9.58
C TYR A 72 -11.07 -13.34 -9.38
N SER A 73 -10.52 -13.22 -8.18
CA SER A 73 -9.38 -12.34 -7.90
C SER A 73 -8.03 -12.96 -8.31
N TYR A 74 -7.99 -14.25 -8.64
CA TYR A 74 -6.83 -14.90 -9.25
C TYR A 74 -6.79 -14.70 -10.78
N GLY A 75 -7.09 -13.49 -11.23
CA GLY A 75 -7.04 -13.11 -12.63
C GLY A 75 -5.60 -12.84 -13.11
N ASN A 76 -5.52 -12.15 -14.22
CA ASN A 76 -4.26 -11.59 -14.69
C ASN A 76 -4.17 -10.10 -14.29
N THR A 77 -3.00 -9.51 -14.49
CA THR A 77 -2.70 -8.12 -14.11
C THR A 77 -3.58 -7.06 -14.79
N LYS A 78 -4.35 -7.41 -15.84
CA LYS A 78 -5.36 -6.53 -16.44
C LYS A 78 -6.49 -6.15 -15.47
N LEU A 79 -6.63 -6.89 -14.37
CA LEU A 79 -7.58 -6.54 -13.31
C LEU A 79 -7.12 -5.32 -12.47
N ARG A 80 -5.82 -4.96 -12.49
CA ARG A 80 -5.28 -3.80 -11.75
C ARG A 80 -6.01 -2.51 -12.07
N THR A 81 -6.47 -2.34 -13.31
CA THR A 81 -7.19 -1.16 -13.79
C THR A 81 -8.72 -1.26 -13.62
N LYS A 82 -9.22 -2.28 -12.93
CA LYS A 82 -10.66 -2.44 -12.66
C LYS A 82 -10.96 -2.07 -11.21
N PRO A 83 -11.60 -0.93 -10.95
CA PRO A 83 -11.89 -0.47 -9.60
C PRO A 83 -12.72 -1.48 -8.80
N ASN A 84 -12.36 -1.61 -7.51
CA ASN A 84 -13.13 -2.38 -6.54
C ASN A 84 -13.41 -1.52 -5.30
N ALA A 85 -14.66 -1.23 -5.05
CA ALA A 85 -15.09 -0.30 -4.01
C ALA A 85 -14.83 -0.76 -2.56
N LEU A 86 -14.45 -2.04 -2.34
CA LEU A 86 -14.21 -2.57 -0.99
C LEU A 86 -12.75 -2.90 -0.72
N ALA A 87 -12.03 -3.30 -1.76
CA ALA A 87 -10.68 -3.87 -1.65
C ALA A 87 -9.60 -3.03 -2.34
N GLY A 88 -9.98 -2.09 -3.19
CA GLY A 88 -9.03 -1.23 -3.88
C GLY A 88 -8.46 -0.15 -2.94
N ASP A 89 -7.19 0.15 -3.11
CA ASP A 89 -6.54 1.23 -2.37
C ASP A 89 -7.12 2.59 -2.74
N VAL A 90 -7.01 3.56 -1.83
CA VAL A 90 -7.55 4.91 -2.04
C VAL A 90 -6.51 5.96 -1.67
N LEU A 91 -6.27 6.89 -2.59
CA LEU A 91 -5.55 8.13 -2.31
C LEU A 91 -6.55 9.26 -2.11
N TYR A 92 -6.49 9.90 -0.95
CA TYR A 92 -7.29 11.06 -0.60
C TYR A 92 -6.42 12.32 -0.61
N GLU A 93 -6.80 13.30 -1.43
CA GLU A 93 -6.23 14.64 -1.42
C GLU A 93 -6.95 15.47 -0.34
N ASN A 94 -6.19 16.16 0.48
CA ASN A 94 -6.70 17.14 1.43
C ASN A 94 -7.02 18.43 0.66
N THR A 95 -8.25 18.85 0.67
CA THR A 95 -8.72 20.08 -0.01
C THR A 95 -9.30 21.06 0.99
N SER A 96 -8.69 21.11 2.17
CA SER A 96 -9.16 21.93 3.29
C SER A 96 -9.00 23.42 2.99
N GLU A 97 -10.08 24.16 3.14
CA GLU A 97 -10.08 25.60 2.94
C GLU A 97 -10.85 26.33 4.05
N ASN A 98 -10.40 27.52 4.43
CA ASN A 98 -11.09 28.42 5.38
C ASN A 98 -11.43 27.75 6.73
N GLY A 99 -10.58 26.80 7.19
CA GLY A 99 -10.79 26.05 8.42
C GLY A 99 -11.81 24.91 8.31
N GLN A 100 -12.33 24.63 7.12
CA GLN A 100 -13.16 23.47 6.85
C GLN A 100 -12.28 22.34 6.29
N ILE A 101 -12.09 21.28 7.06
CA ILE A 101 -11.26 20.12 6.68
C ILE A 101 -12.08 19.20 5.78
N LYS A 102 -11.49 18.81 4.65
CA LYS A 102 -12.14 17.95 3.67
C LYS A 102 -11.12 17.16 2.86
N PHE A 103 -11.31 15.86 2.79
CA PHE A 103 -10.58 14.95 1.92
C PHE A 103 -11.45 14.49 0.74
N ILE A 104 -10.85 14.37 -0.44
CA ILE A 104 -11.51 13.87 -1.65
C ILE A 104 -10.72 12.69 -2.24
N ASP A 105 -11.43 11.69 -2.75
CA ASP A 105 -10.83 10.55 -3.45
C ASP A 105 -10.30 10.98 -4.82
N VAL A 106 -8.97 10.89 -5.01
CA VAL A 106 -8.26 11.20 -6.25
C VAL A 106 -7.59 9.98 -6.88
N THR A 107 -7.82 8.79 -6.36
CA THR A 107 -7.16 7.52 -6.70
C THR A 107 -7.00 7.30 -8.20
N THR A 108 -8.09 7.36 -8.95
CA THR A 108 -8.07 7.14 -10.41
C THR A 108 -7.33 8.25 -11.14
N LYS A 109 -7.49 9.50 -10.72
CA LYS A 109 -6.81 10.66 -11.31
C LYS A 109 -5.32 10.60 -11.06
N ALA A 110 -4.94 10.15 -9.87
CA ALA A 110 -3.55 10.01 -9.46
C ALA A 110 -2.83 8.78 -10.05
N GLY A 111 -3.52 7.88 -10.74
CA GLY A 111 -2.90 6.70 -11.35
C GLY A 111 -2.67 5.53 -10.40
N ILE A 112 -3.28 5.55 -9.22
CA ILE A 112 -3.17 4.47 -8.22
C ILE A 112 -4.08 3.29 -8.61
N TYR A 113 -3.59 2.07 -8.47
CA TYR A 113 -4.40 0.86 -8.67
C TYR A 113 -5.43 0.71 -7.55
N ASN A 114 -6.69 0.65 -7.95
CA ASN A 114 -7.83 0.46 -7.06
C ASN A 114 -8.54 -0.85 -7.44
N SER A 115 -7.87 -1.98 -7.24
CA SER A 115 -8.36 -3.26 -7.76
C SER A 115 -8.60 -4.31 -6.66
N ALA A 116 -9.26 -5.40 -7.04
CA ALA A 116 -9.42 -6.56 -6.17
C ALA A 116 -8.19 -7.49 -6.14
N LEU A 117 -7.10 -7.16 -6.84
CA LEU A 117 -5.87 -7.96 -6.82
C LEU A 117 -5.01 -7.64 -5.61
N GLY A 118 -4.93 -6.35 -5.23
CA GLY A 118 -4.10 -5.91 -4.13
C GLY A 118 -4.46 -6.61 -2.82
N TYR A 119 -3.45 -7.03 -2.10
CA TYR A 119 -3.57 -7.58 -0.75
C TYR A 119 -2.61 -6.84 0.15
N GLY A 120 -2.81 -5.53 0.24
CA GLY A 120 -1.91 -4.61 0.90
C GLY A 120 -1.84 -4.83 2.41
N LEU A 121 -0.64 -5.09 2.93
CA LEU A 121 -0.38 -5.28 4.36
C LEU A 121 0.65 -4.31 4.91
N ALA A 122 1.41 -3.65 4.05
CA ALA A 122 2.41 -2.69 4.47
C ALA A 122 2.52 -1.52 3.48
N ILE A 123 2.76 -0.33 4.01
CA ILE A 123 3.01 0.89 3.22
C ILE A 123 4.19 1.64 3.80
N ALA A 124 5.05 2.16 2.94
CA ALA A 124 6.08 3.13 3.28
C ALA A 124 6.09 4.27 2.26
N THR A 125 6.43 5.47 2.72
CA THR A 125 6.58 6.66 1.88
C THR A 125 8.00 7.19 2.04
N SER A 126 8.69 7.43 0.92
CA SER A 126 10.06 7.96 0.87
C SER A 126 10.36 8.51 -0.51
N ASP A 127 11.24 9.47 -0.61
CA ASP A 127 11.80 9.93 -1.89
C ASP A 127 12.88 8.94 -2.33
N VAL A 128 12.50 7.93 -3.14
CA VAL A 128 13.42 6.83 -3.51
C VAL A 128 14.33 7.18 -4.68
N ASN A 129 14.01 8.21 -5.46
CA ASN A 129 14.78 8.65 -6.62
C ASN A 129 15.55 9.96 -6.38
N ASN A 130 15.44 10.55 -5.17
CA ASN A 130 16.06 11.80 -4.75
C ASN A 130 15.66 13.02 -5.63
N ASP A 131 14.38 13.08 -6.02
CA ASP A 131 13.84 14.22 -6.77
C ASP A 131 13.12 15.26 -5.86
N GLY A 132 13.03 14.98 -4.56
CA GLY A 132 12.39 15.83 -3.56
C GLY A 132 10.91 15.55 -3.36
N LEU A 133 10.33 14.57 -4.07
CA LEU A 133 8.93 14.16 -3.96
C LEU A 133 8.81 12.85 -3.18
N LEU A 134 7.71 12.66 -2.47
CA LEU A 134 7.48 11.40 -1.76
C LEU A 134 6.83 10.37 -2.69
N ASP A 135 7.51 9.24 -2.84
CA ASP A 135 7.05 8.04 -3.51
C ASP A 135 6.36 7.11 -2.52
N ILE A 136 5.64 6.10 -3.03
CA ILE A 136 4.87 5.17 -2.21
C ILE A 136 5.30 3.74 -2.54
N TYR A 137 5.69 2.96 -1.53
CA TYR A 137 5.86 1.52 -1.65
C TYR A 137 4.74 0.80 -0.93
N ILE A 138 4.12 -0.17 -1.62
CA ILE A 138 3.07 -1.05 -1.11
C ILE A 138 3.56 -2.48 -1.11
N GLY A 139 3.57 -3.11 0.06
CA GLY A 139 3.81 -4.53 0.22
C GLY A 139 2.52 -5.33 0.14
N ASN A 140 2.45 -6.23 -0.85
CA ASN A 140 1.31 -7.10 -1.06
C ASN A 140 1.58 -8.53 -0.59
N ASP A 141 0.56 -9.20 -0.09
CA ASP A 141 0.59 -10.63 0.21
C ASP A 141 0.23 -11.45 -1.04
N PHE A 142 0.58 -12.74 -1.04
CA PHE A 142 0.29 -13.75 -2.07
C PHE A 142 1.00 -13.50 -3.42
N HIS A 143 0.25 -13.46 -4.52
CA HIS A 143 0.82 -13.48 -5.87
C HIS A 143 0.74 -12.13 -6.58
N GLU A 144 0.08 -11.13 -5.99
CA GLU A 144 0.17 -9.77 -6.50
C GLU A 144 1.55 -9.20 -6.22
N ASN A 145 2.06 -8.39 -7.16
CA ASN A 145 3.34 -7.72 -6.99
C ASN A 145 3.25 -6.72 -5.84
N ASP A 146 4.37 -6.45 -5.19
CA ASP A 146 4.51 -5.20 -4.47
C ASP A 146 4.48 -4.04 -5.48
N TYR A 147 3.98 -2.88 -5.08
CA TYR A 147 3.94 -1.70 -5.96
C TYR A 147 4.95 -0.65 -5.51
N LEU A 148 5.57 0.01 -6.48
CA LEU A 148 6.33 1.23 -6.27
C LEU A 148 5.73 2.32 -7.15
N TYR A 149 5.07 3.27 -6.53
CA TYR A 149 4.51 4.43 -7.19
C TYR A 149 5.48 5.59 -7.11
N ILE A 150 6.09 5.96 -8.24
CA ILE A 150 6.95 7.14 -8.36
C ILE A 150 6.06 8.37 -8.58
N ASN A 151 6.28 9.40 -7.78
CA ASN A 151 5.57 10.67 -7.87
C ASN A 151 6.06 11.47 -9.07
N ASN A 152 5.15 11.89 -9.95
CA ASN A 152 5.49 12.62 -11.17
C ASN A 152 5.56 14.15 -10.96
N GLY A 153 5.26 14.67 -9.76
CA GLY A 153 5.26 16.10 -9.45
C GLY A 153 4.07 16.89 -10.02
N ASP A 154 3.09 16.21 -10.58
CA ASP A 154 1.89 16.80 -11.18
C ASP A 154 0.59 16.27 -10.56
N LYS A 155 0.66 15.82 -9.30
CA LYS A 155 -0.42 15.14 -8.55
C LYS A 155 -0.76 13.76 -9.09
N THR A 156 0.14 13.14 -9.87
CA THR A 156 -0.02 11.77 -10.38
C THR A 156 1.17 10.90 -10.00
N PHE A 157 0.97 9.58 -10.09
CA PHE A 157 2.00 8.58 -9.84
C PHE A 157 2.12 7.62 -11.02
N THR A 158 3.32 7.08 -11.19
CA THR A 158 3.59 5.99 -12.14
C THR A 158 4.02 4.75 -11.37
N GLU A 159 3.27 3.64 -11.51
CA GLU A 159 3.70 2.35 -10.96
C GLU A 159 4.93 1.84 -11.72
N SER A 160 6.04 1.63 -11.02
CA SER A 160 7.38 1.47 -11.58
C SER A 160 8.15 0.27 -10.99
N SER A 161 7.50 -0.62 -10.23
CA SER A 161 8.18 -1.74 -9.56
C SER A 161 8.98 -2.62 -10.52
N ASP A 162 8.47 -2.86 -11.74
CA ASP A 162 9.16 -3.64 -12.78
C ASP A 162 10.50 -3.00 -13.24
N SER A 163 10.63 -1.68 -13.11
CA SER A 163 11.83 -0.94 -13.52
C SER A 163 12.88 -0.86 -12.42
N TYR A 164 12.44 -0.93 -11.16
CA TYR A 164 13.31 -0.77 -9.99
C TYR A 164 13.75 -2.10 -9.39
N PHE A 165 12.91 -3.15 -9.46
CA PHE A 165 13.17 -4.42 -8.79
C PHE A 165 13.23 -5.60 -9.76
N ASN A 166 14.25 -6.46 -9.58
CA ASN A 166 14.32 -7.72 -10.30
C ASN A 166 13.35 -8.77 -9.73
N HIS A 167 12.96 -8.61 -8.49
CA HIS A 167 12.02 -9.47 -7.77
C HIS A 167 11.50 -8.75 -6.53
N THR A 168 10.36 -9.21 -6.03
CA THR A 168 9.79 -8.75 -4.76
C THR A 168 9.61 -9.92 -3.78
N SER A 169 9.20 -9.63 -2.56
CA SER A 169 8.72 -10.63 -1.62
C SER A 169 7.41 -11.25 -2.13
N ARG A 170 7.11 -12.47 -1.72
CA ARG A 170 5.85 -13.14 -2.07
C ARG A 170 4.75 -12.89 -1.06
N PHE A 171 5.11 -12.75 0.20
CA PHE A 171 4.18 -12.57 1.31
C PHE A 171 4.64 -11.39 2.15
N THR A 172 4.62 -10.20 1.55
CA THR A 172 5.10 -8.99 2.23
C THR A 172 4.20 -8.63 3.41
N MET A 173 4.74 -8.82 4.63
CA MET A 173 4.04 -8.55 5.89
C MET A 173 4.41 -7.21 6.51
N GLY A 174 5.54 -6.66 6.13
CA GLY A 174 6.04 -5.39 6.63
C GLY A 174 7.07 -4.79 5.69
N VAL A 175 7.16 -3.47 5.72
CA VAL A 175 8.11 -2.70 4.92
C VAL A 175 8.68 -1.57 5.77
N ASP A 176 9.94 -1.26 5.54
CA ASP A 176 10.58 -0.06 6.08
C ASP A 176 11.60 0.48 5.07
N VAL A 177 11.85 1.78 5.12
CA VAL A 177 12.77 2.48 4.22
C VAL A 177 13.73 3.31 5.05
N ALA A 178 15.03 3.07 4.87
CA ALA A 178 16.10 3.80 5.54
C ALA A 178 17.39 3.72 4.75
N ASP A 179 18.26 4.71 4.89
CA ASP A 179 19.65 4.63 4.40
C ASP A 179 20.46 3.69 5.33
N ILE A 180 20.57 2.41 4.95
CA ILE A 180 21.19 1.36 5.77
C ILE A 180 22.72 1.38 5.63
N ASN A 181 23.22 1.82 4.47
CA ASN A 181 24.62 1.77 4.11
C ASN A 181 25.34 3.13 4.22
N ASN A 182 24.62 4.21 4.59
CA ASN A 182 25.06 5.60 4.70
C ASN A 182 25.58 6.17 3.38
N ASP A 183 24.88 5.93 2.27
CA ASP A 183 25.18 6.49 0.94
C ASP A 183 24.23 7.62 0.52
N GLU A 184 23.41 8.10 1.46
CA GLU A 184 22.41 9.17 1.29
C GLU A 184 21.25 8.78 0.37
N LYS A 185 21.02 7.48 0.15
CA LYS A 185 19.90 6.95 -0.62
C LYS A 185 19.05 6.03 0.26
N PRO A 186 17.73 6.14 0.18
CA PRO A 186 16.84 5.27 0.95
C PRO A 186 16.86 3.85 0.37
N ASP A 187 17.24 2.88 1.20
CA ASP A 187 17.15 1.45 0.91
C ASP A 187 15.81 0.90 1.40
N LEU A 188 15.35 -0.19 0.79
CA LEU A 188 14.08 -0.82 1.12
C LEU A 188 14.27 -2.19 1.77
N VAL A 189 13.61 -2.43 2.90
CA VAL A 189 13.53 -3.72 3.56
C VAL A 189 12.09 -4.22 3.54
N THR A 190 11.87 -5.44 3.05
CA THR A 190 10.58 -6.13 3.15
C THR A 190 10.69 -7.39 4.00
N LEU A 191 9.70 -7.64 4.84
CA LEU A 191 9.60 -8.80 5.71
C LEU A 191 8.56 -9.78 5.17
N ASP A 192 8.94 -11.05 5.10
CA ASP A 192 8.12 -12.14 4.56
C ASP A 192 7.82 -13.21 5.62
N MET A 193 6.82 -14.02 5.41
CA MET A 193 6.41 -15.12 6.29
C MET A 193 7.29 -16.37 6.20
N MET A 194 8.51 -16.30 5.69
CA MET A 194 9.38 -17.48 5.54
C MET A 194 9.65 -18.15 6.89
N PRO A 195 9.33 -19.44 7.06
CA PRO A 195 9.63 -20.16 8.28
C PRO A 195 11.15 -20.28 8.55
N TYR A 196 11.58 -19.99 9.75
CA TYR A 196 12.98 -20.12 10.19
C TYR A 196 13.52 -21.56 10.09
N LYS A 197 12.66 -22.56 10.37
CA LYS A 197 13.07 -23.97 10.32
C LYS A 197 12.87 -24.54 8.93
N ALA A 198 13.96 -25.03 8.30
CA ALA A 198 13.93 -25.63 6.96
C ALA A 198 12.88 -26.75 6.83
N ALA A 199 12.70 -27.59 7.86
CA ALA A 199 11.69 -28.66 7.84
C ALA A 199 10.25 -28.14 7.79
N ILE A 200 9.98 -26.93 8.31
CA ILE A 200 8.68 -26.28 8.22
C ILE A 200 8.56 -25.63 6.85
N PHE A 201 9.58 -24.91 6.39
CA PHE A 201 9.62 -24.28 5.07
C PHE A 201 9.32 -25.28 3.95
N LEU A 202 9.99 -26.43 3.93
CA LEU A 202 9.77 -27.49 2.93
C LEU A 202 8.35 -28.09 2.94
N LYS A 203 7.61 -27.92 4.05
CA LYS A 203 6.21 -28.37 4.16
C LYS A 203 5.20 -27.26 3.91
N SER A 204 5.61 -26.01 3.97
CA SER A 204 4.71 -24.86 3.86
C SER A 204 4.31 -24.54 2.42
N GLY A 205 5.00 -25.07 1.41
CA GLY A 205 4.78 -24.69 0.01
C GLY A 205 5.09 -23.21 -0.28
N GLY A 206 5.99 -22.61 0.51
CA GLY A 206 6.28 -21.17 0.46
C GLY A 206 6.85 -20.67 -0.89
N GLU A 207 7.56 -21.52 -1.63
CA GLU A 207 8.10 -21.14 -2.95
C GLU A 207 7.29 -21.76 -4.07
N ASP A 208 7.05 -20.97 -5.11
CA ASP A 208 6.51 -21.48 -6.38
C ASP A 208 7.60 -22.26 -7.13
N SER A 209 7.20 -23.32 -7.82
CA SER A 209 8.12 -23.99 -8.75
C SER A 209 8.42 -23.09 -9.95
N ASP A 210 9.56 -23.31 -10.61
CA ASP A 210 9.93 -22.57 -11.82
C ASP A 210 8.81 -22.56 -12.87
N LYS A 211 8.10 -23.69 -13.02
CA LYS A 211 6.97 -23.80 -13.93
C LYS A 211 5.81 -22.89 -13.54
N ILE A 212 5.51 -22.74 -12.25
CA ILE A 212 4.47 -21.82 -11.76
C ILE A 212 4.92 -20.39 -11.99
N ASN A 213 6.17 -20.05 -11.70
CA ASN A 213 6.73 -18.74 -11.97
C ASN A 213 6.65 -18.35 -13.44
N GLU A 214 6.99 -19.27 -14.35
CA GLU A 214 6.84 -19.02 -15.79
C GLU A 214 5.37 -18.78 -16.19
N ILE A 215 4.42 -19.52 -15.62
CA ILE A 215 2.99 -19.28 -15.85
C ILE A 215 2.58 -17.90 -15.31
N LYS A 216 3.00 -17.53 -14.09
CA LYS A 216 2.71 -16.20 -13.50
C LYS A 216 3.20 -15.07 -14.40
N LYS A 217 4.41 -15.17 -14.94
CA LYS A 217 4.95 -14.19 -15.90
C LYS A 217 4.07 -14.04 -17.15
N THR A 218 3.47 -15.13 -17.67
CA THR A 218 2.54 -15.02 -18.82
C THR A 218 1.27 -14.22 -18.50
N PHE A 219 0.91 -14.12 -17.22
CA PHE A 219 -0.20 -13.30 -16.74
C PHE A 219 0.22 -11.87 -16.34
N GLY A 220 1.52 -11.53 -16.45
CA GLY A 220 2.06 -10.21 -16.18
C GLY A 220 2.53 -10.00 -14.73
N PHE A 221 2.66 -11.06 -13.93
CA PHE A 221 3.22 -10.97 -12.59
C PHE A 221 4.75 -11.02 -12.63
N GLN A 222 5.39 -10.35 -11.67
CA GLN A 222 6.84 -10.37 -11.48
C GLN A 222 7.33 -11.66 -10.81
N GLN A 223 8.66 -11.82 -10.80
CA GLN A 223 9.31 -12.83 -10.00
C GLN A 223 9.18 -12.48 -8.51
N GLN A 224 8.72 -13.42 -7.71
CA GLN A 224 8.59 -13.29 -6.26
C GLN A 224 9.30 -14.43 -5.55
N TYR A 225 9.88 -14.14 -4.37
CA TYR A 225 10.48 -15.15 -3.50
C TYR A 225 9.91 -15.03 -2.08
N ALA A 226 9.58 -16.17 -1.47
CA ALA A 226 9.07 -16.22 -0.09
C ALA A 226 10.23 -16.04 0.92
N ARG A 227 10.77 -14.84 0.98
CA ARG A 227 11.88 -14.45 1.88
C ARG A 227 11.90 -12.95 2.12
N ASN A 228 12.53 -12.54 3.23
CA ASN A 228 12.85 -11.13 3.45
C ASN A 228 13.77 -10.62 2.34
N ASN A 229 13.54 -9.40 1.88
CA ASN A 229 14.38 -8.74 0.90
C ASN A 229 14.99 -7.47 1.49
N LEU A 230 16.24 -7.21 1.09
CA LEU A 230 16.91 -5.93 1.23
C LEU A 230 17.27 -5.45 -0.17
N GLN A 231 16.64 -4.38 -0.60
CA GLN A 231 16.88 -3.73 -1.89
C GLN A 231 17.75 -2.50 -1.65
N LEU A 232 19.02 -2.58 -2.04
CA LEU A 232 19.93 -1.44 -1.94
C LEU A 232 19.72 -0.51 -3.13
N ASN A 233 19.45 0.76 -2.83
CA ASN A 233 19.29 1.81 -3.81
C ASN A 233 20.66 2.19 -4.40
N LYS A 234 20.80 2.13 -5.71
CA LYS A 234 22.06 2.46 -6.42
C LYS A 234 22.02 3.81 -7.14
N GLY A 235 20.86 4.49 -7.09
CA GLY A 235 20.60 5.72 -7.83
C GLY A 235 20.30 5.51 -9.28
#